data_0be514b47faa8edb11c8f7684f5d279b
#
_entry.id   0be514b47faa8edb11c8f7684f5d279b
#
_cell.length_a   1.000
_cell.length_b   1.000
_cell.length_c   1.000
_cell.angle_alpha   90.00
_cell.angle_beta   90.00
_cell.angle_gamma   90.00
#
_symmetry.space_group_name_H-M   'P 1'
#
loop_
_entity.id
_entity.type
_entity.pdbx_description
1 polymer ?
#
loop_
_entity_poly.entity_id
_entity_poly.type
_entity_poly.pdbx_seq_one_letter_code
_entity_poly.pdbx_strand_id
1 'polypeptide(L)'
;MEITGSQIVIECLIEQGVDTVFGYPGGAILNIYDELYKNSKRIRHILTAHEQGASHAADGYARSTGKVGVCMATSGPGATNLVTGIATAYMDSIPMVAITCNVANNQLGKDSFQEIDITGVTMPITKHNYIVHDVKDLAHTIREAFLIAKSGRPGPVLIDIPKDVTAAKTEYIPFNPAKDKLVTDHEEVVSVPSDDKVQAIADLINNSKKPFIYAGGGVITSNAAAELKALAEKAQIPVAMSLMGKSAFPNKHNLSCGMIGMHGTYAANMGADQSDLLLAIGCRFSDRVIGDPKKFACGSKIVQIDIDPAEINKMIDVDNALIGNVKDILARLIPLVQKKKENQWTTQVAEWKKIVPAAYSRKPAKEISPKFIFECVNSKVKPNTIVTTEVGQHQMWTAQHYDFTEPRTFLTSGGLGTMGYGTGAAIGAQFANPKTQVVHFAGDGSFRMNCNELATIQHYDLPIIIVVLNNHALGNVRMWQTLFYEKRYSNTTLDFGPEWTTLASAYGIKGYKATTEEEFAKAFDEALKSGKPAVIDAEIFLDEFVLPMTPPGKGLDALIMDYDVNK
;
A
#
# COMPACT_ATOMS: atom_id res chain seq x y z
N MET A 1 6.88 6.90 38.91
CA MET A 1 8.33 7.30 38.74
C MET A 1 8.33 8.62 37.99
N GLU A 2 9.07 9.61 38.49
CA GLU A 2 9.13 10.92 37.83
C GLU A 2 10.16 10.90 36.70
N ILE A 3 9.69 11.11 35.46
CA ILE A 3 10.51 11.10 34.23
C ILE A 3 10.15 12.26 33.31
N THR A 4 11.02 12.54 32.33
CA THR A 4 10.82 13.63 31.35
C THR A 4 9.81 13.21 30.27
N GLY A 5 9.19 14.19 29.60
CA GLY A 5 8.31 13.94 28.46
C GLY A 5 9.00 13.14 27.36
N SER A 6 10.28 13.41 27.07
CA SER A 6 11.05 12.62 26.09
C SER A 6 11.22 11.16 26.51
N GLN A 7 11.41 10.88 27.81
CA GLN A 7 11.45 9.51 28.33
C GLN A 7 10.08 8.85 28.24
N ILE A 8 8.99 9.59 28.51
CA ILE A 8 7.62 9.09 28.36
C ILE A 8 7.37 8.65 26.91
N VAL A 9 7.79 9.43 25.92
CA VAL A 9 7.64 9.04 24.51
C VAL A 9 8.28 7.68 24.24
N ILE A 10 9.52 7.46 24.70
CA ILE A 10 10.23 6.19 24.48
C ILE A 10 9.55 5.03 25.21
N GLU A 11 9.19 5.22 26.48
CA GLU A 11 8.53 4.15 27.25
C GLU A 11 7.17 3.78 26.64
N CYS A 12 6.34 4.76 26.25
CA CYS A 12 5.06 4.50 25.60
C CYS A 12 5.22 3.77 24.25
N LEU A 13 6.23 4.13 23.44
CA LEU A 13 6.49 3.42 22.19
C LEU A 13 6.85 1.95 22.44
N ILE A 14 7.69 1.68 23.44
CA ILE A 14 8.07 0.32 23.83
C ILE A 14 6.85 -0.45 24.38
N GLU A 15 6.00 0.18 25.21
CA GLU A 15 4.73 -0.41 25.66
C GLU A 15 3.83 -0.84 24.50
N GLN A 16 3.80 -0.06 23.42
CA GLN A 16 3.02 -0.37 22.22
C GLN A 16 3.69 -1.40 21.29
N GLY A 17 4.84 -1.95 21.69
CA GLY A 17 5.58 -2.96 20.93
C GLY A 17 6.33 -2.41 19.71
N VAL A 18 6.64 -1.11 19.72
CA VAL A 18 7.46 -0.48 18.68
C VAL A 18 8.92 -0.83 18.90
N ASP A 19 9.52 -1.47 17.92
CA ASP A 19 10.95 -1.83 17.90
C ASP A 19 11.78 -0.96 16.95
N THR A 20 11.11 -0.26 16.04
CA THR A 20 11.74 0.53 14.98
C THR A 20 10.95 1.80 14.72
N VAL A 21 11.65 2.94 14.65
CA VAL A 21 11.10 4.25 14.26
C VAL A 21 11.93 4.82 13.13
N PHE A 22 11.30 5.55 12.21
CA PHE A 22 11.93 6.18 11.06
C PHE A 22 11.87 7.70 11.21
N GLY A 23 12.93 8.42 10.88
CA GLY A 23 12.88 9.86 11.03
C GLY A 23 14.15 10.60 10.69
N TYR A 24 14.09 11.92 10.86
CA TYR A 24 15.20 12.83 10.65
C TYR A 24 15.30 13.82 11.83
N PRO A 25 16.49 14.01 12.44
CA PRO A 25 16.68 14.88 13.59
C PRO A 25 16.57 16.35 13.22
N GLY A 26 16.21 17.18 14.24
CA GLY A 26 16.20 18.64 14.13
C GLY A 26 16.05 19.29 15.50
N GLY A 27 16.11 20.61 15.56
CA GLY A 27 16.25 21.36 16.83
C GLY A 27 15.14 21.15 17.85
N ALA A 28 13.88 21.05 17.42
CA ALA A 28 12.75 20.89 18.35
C ALA A 28 12.65 19.47 18.94
N ILE A 29 13.09 18.43 18.19
CA ILE A 29 12.95 17.02 18.59
C ILE A 29 14.18 16.46 19.32
N LEU A 30 15.23 17.22 19.55
CA LEU A 30 16.51 16.75 20.10
C LEU A 30 16.36 16.01 21.44
N ASN A 31 15.44 16.42 22.32
CA ASN A 31 15.23 15.74 23.61
C ASN A 31 14.78 14.29 23.41
N ILE A 32 13.94 14.01 22.41
CA ILE A 32 13.49 12.64 22.06
C ILE A 32 14.66 11.87 21.43
N TYR A 33 15.45 12.49 20.56
CA TYR A 33 16.60 11.84 19.93
C TYR A 33 17.70 11.48 20.93
N ASP A 34 17.92 12.29 21.99
CA ASP A 34 18.82 11.95 23.08
C ASP A 34 18.35 10.69 23.84
N GLU A 35 17.05 10.60 24.10
CA GLU A 35 16.48 9.40 24.72
C GLU A 35 16.48 8.18 23.79
N LEU A 36 16.29 8.34 22.48
CA LEU A 36 16.47 7.26 21.49
C LEU A 36 17.90 6.72 21.52
N TYR A 37 18.91 7.59 21.61
CA TYR A 37 20.31 7.18 21.72
C TYR A 37 20.55 6.35 22.99
N LYS A 38 20.07 6.80 24.15
CA LYS A 38 20.18 6.09 25.42
C LYS A 38 19.46 4.73 25.41
N ASN A 39 18.39 4.61 24.66
CA ASN A 39 17.56 3.41 24.56
C ASN A 39 17.79 2.60 23.26
N SER A 40 18.90 2.82 22.56
CA SER A 40 19.20 2.19 21.25
C SER A 40 19.22 0.64 21.25
N LYS A 41 19.33 0.02 22.42
CA LYS A 41 19.20 -1.45 22.59
C LYS A 41 17.75 -1.94 22.70
N ARG A 42 16.79 -1.04 22.97
CA ARG A 42 15.37 -1.34 23.17
C ARG A 42 14.51 -0.94 21.98
N ILE A 43 14.85 0.16 21.33
CA ILE A 43 14.16 0.72 20.17
C ILE A 43 15.19 1.24 19.18
N ARG A 44 15.04 0.87 17.93
CA ARG A 44 15.95 1.25 16.85
C ARG A 44 15.42 2.46 16.11
N HIS A 45 16.23 3.49 15.96
CA HIS A 45 15.96 4.62 15.08
C HIS A 45 16.65 4.40 13.73
N ILE A 46 15.92 4.63 12.63
CA ILE A 46 16.44 4.59 11.26
C ILE A 46 16.46 6.02 10.72
N LEU A 47 17.67 6.49 10.44
CA LEU A 47 17.89 7.78 9.80
C LEU A 47 17.61 7.65 8.30
N THR A 48 16.61 8.36 7.81
CA THR A 48 16.31 8.46 6.37
C THR A 48 16.99 9.68 5.76
N ALA A 49 17.06 9.76 4.44
CA ALA A 49 17.61 10.94 3.76
C ALA A 49 16.65 12.14 3.73
N HIS A 50 15.35 11.88 3.94
CA HIS A 50 14.28 12.87 3.93
C HIS A 50 13.10 12.39 4.78
N GLU A 51 12.35 13.29 5.41
CA GLU A 51 11.21 12.93 6.27
C GLU A 51 10.08 12.25 5.48
N GLN A 52 9.89 12.62 4.21
CA GLN A 52 8.95 11.91 3.33
C GLN A 52 9.35 10.44 3.19
N GLY A 53 10.64 10.14 3.02
CA GLY A 53 11.17 8.77 3.03
C GLY A 53 10.89 8.05 4.35
N ALA A 54 10.99 8.75 5.50
CA ALA A 54 10.66 8.21 6.81
C ALA A 54 9.18 7.81 6.93
N SER A 55 8.26 8.67 6.47
CA SER A 55 6.82 8.38 6.50
C SER A 55 6.47 7.20 5.57
N HIS A 56 7.08 7.12 4.39
CA HIS A 56 6.90 5.96 3.49
C HIS A 56 7.53 4.67 4.05
N ALA A 57 8.64 4.77 4.79
CA ALA A 57 9.23 3.62 5.47
C ALA A 57 8.33 3.11 6.61
N ALA A 58 7.75 4.02 7.42
CA ALA A 58 6.75 3.65 8.41
C ALA A 58 5.52 2.98 7.79
N ASP A 59 5.05 3.48 6.65
CA ASP A 59 3.96 2.89 5.87
C ASP A 59 4.32 1.48 5.38
N GLY A 60 5.50 1.30 4.75
CA GLY A 60 5.96 -0.02 4.29
C GLY A 60 6.16 -1.03 5.41
N TYR A 61 6.65 -0.57 6.58
CA TYR A 61 6.74 -1.38 7.79
C TYR A 61 5.34 -1.86 8.22
N ALA A 62 4.36 -0.95 8.28
CA ALA A 62 3.00 -1.27 8.69
C ALA A 62 2.31 -2.25 7.72
N ARG A 63 2.40 -2.02 6.42
CA ARG A 63 1.79 -2.91 5.40
C ARG A 63 2.34 -4.32 5.46
N SER A 64 3.66 -4.46 5.58
CA SER A 64 4.32 -5.77 5.56
C SER A 64 4.13 -6.57 6.85
N THR A 65 3.86 -5.90 7.99
CA THR A 65 3.72 -6.55 9.29
C THR A 65 2.30 -6.58 9.85
N GLY A 66 1.46 -5.61 9.47
CA GLY A 66 0.16 -5.34 10.13
C GLY A 66 0.28 -4.60 11.46
N LYS A 67 1.49 -4.19 11.88
CA LYS A 67 1.73 -3.36 13.06
C LYS A 67 1.56 -1.88 12.72
N VAL A 68 1.52 -1.02 13.75
CA VAL A 68 1.55 0.43 13.55
C VAL A 68 2.96 0.86 13.15
N GLY A 69 3.07 1.58 12.02
CA GLY A 69 4.33 2.21 11.62
C GLY A 69 4.54 3.53 12.36
N VAL A 70 5.77 3.85 12.72
CA VAL A 70 6.07 5.08 13.45
C VAL A 70 7.12 5.91 12.71
N CYS A 71 6.80 7.17 12.44
CA CYS A 71 7.75 8.15 11.93
C CYS A 71 7.85 9.38 12.82
N MET A 72 9.00 10.04 12.79
CA MET A 72 9.29 11.20 13.62
C MET A 72 9.96 12.30 12.82
N ALA A 73 9.58 13.55 13.10
CA ALA A 73 10.21 14.72 12.50
C ALA A 73 10.26 15.92 13.45
N THR A 74 11.17 16.83 13.17
CA THR A 74 11.23 18.12 13.84
C THR A 74 10.10 19.05 13.37
N SER A 75 10.00 20.23 13.97
CA SER A 75 9.04 21.27 13.61
C SER A 75 9.23 21.84 12.19
N GLY A 76 8.30 22.66 11.76
CA GLY A 76 8.37 23.42 10.50
C GLY A 76 8.51 22.51 9.28
N PRO A 77 9.59 22.67 8.49
CA PRO A 77 9.78 21.90 7.25
C PRO A 77 9.89 20.39 7.49
N GLY A 78 10.42 19.95 8.64
CA GLY A 78 10.47 18.53 8.97
C GLY A 78 9.08 17.93 9.11
N ALA A 79 8.19 18.60 9.85
CA ALA A 79 6.80 18.18 10.00
C ALA A 79 6.04 18.21 8.66
N THR A 80 6.18 19.28 7.87
CA THR A 80 5.48 19.38 6.57
C THR A 80 5.96 18.37 5.57
N ASN A 81 7.21 17.93 5.62
CA ASN A 81 7.72 16.85 4.76
C ASN A 81 7.08 15.48 5.01
N LEU A 82 6.44 15.25 6.16
CA LEU A 82 5.69 14.02 6.44
C LEU A 82 4.31 13.97 5.74
N VAL A 83 3.76 15.12 5.35
CA VAL A 83 2.36 15.28 4.92
C VAL A 83 1.97 14.31 3.79
N THR A 84 2.80 14.21 2.75
CA THR A 84 2.52 13.29 1.63
C THR A 84 2.45 11.83 2.09
N GLY A 85 3.34 11.39 2.97
CA GLY A 85 3.32 10.02 3.48
C GLY A 85 2.14 9.74 4.41
N ILE A 86 1.76 10.72 5.25
CA ILE A 86 0.56 10.64 6.09
C ILE A 86 -0.69 10.52 5.20
N ALA A 87 -0.81 11.35 4.15
CA ALA A 87 -1.92 11.28 3.19
C ALA A 87 -1.96 9.93 2.45
N THR A 88 -0.79 9.37 2.10
CA THR A 88 -0.69 8.03 1.48
C THR A 88 -1.24 6.95 2.42
N ALA A 89 -0.83 6.96 3.68
CA ALA A 89 -1.32 6.03 4.70
C ALA A 89 -2.83 6.19 4.93
N TYR A 90 -3.34 7.42 4.98
CA TYR A 90 -4.78 7.71 5.14
C TYR A 90 -5.61 7.14 4.00
N MET A 91 -5.23 7.41 2.75
CA MET A 91 -5.97 6.96 1.58
C MET A 91 -6.01 5.44 1.42
N ASP A 92 -4.99 4.74 1.92
CA ASP A 92 -4.88 3.28 1.84
C ASP A 92 -5.23 2.57 3.17
N SER A 93 -5.68 3.32 4.19
CA SER A 93 -6.09 2.77 5.49
C SER A 93 -4.95 2.02 6.20
N ILE A 94 -3.78 2.65 6.29
CA ILE A 94 -2.58 2.07 6.92
C ILE A 94 -2.39 2.66 8.32
N PRO A 95 -2.27 1.83 9.37
CA PRO A 95 -2.07 2.31 10.72
C PRO A 95 -0.67 2.93 10.88
N MET A 96 -0.63 4.21 11.21
CA MET A 96 0.60 4.97 11.39
C MET A 96 0.46 5.93 12.56
N VAL A 97 1.52 6.12 13.33
CA VAL A 97 1.65 7.21 14.30
C VAL A 97 2.82 8.09 13.87
N ALA A 98 2.50 9.34 13.51
CA ALA A 98 3.48 10.35 13.18
C ALA A 98 3.70 11.25 14.41
N ILE A 99 4.94 11.36 14.87
CA ILE A 99 5.32 12.21 16.01
C ILE A 99 6.12 13.39 15.49
N THR A 100 5.59 14.58 15.68
CA THR A 100 6.30 15.83 15.40
C THR A 100 6.59 16.56 16.70
N CYS A 101 7.61 17.39 16.70
CA CYS A 101 7.83 18.33 17.80
C CYS A 101 7.65 19.74 17.27
N ASN A 102 7.24 20.66 18.16
CA ASN A 102 7.03 22.04 17.82
C ASN A 102 7.89 22.97 18.71
N VAL A 103 7.83 24.26 18.45
CA VAL A 103 8.37 25.28 19.34
C VAL A 103 7.74 25.17 20.72
N ALA A 104 8.32 25.81 21.75
CA ALA A 104 7.75 25.80 23.11
C ALA A 104 6.34 26.43 23.15
N ASN A 105 5.49 25.98 24.06
CA ASN A 105 4.09 26.44 24.19
C ASN A 105 3.95 27.97 24.18
N ASN A 106 4.87 28.70 24.83
CA ASN A 106 4.84 30.16 24.88
C ASN A 106 5.20 30.83 23.53
N GLN A 107 5.65 30.08 22.55
CA GLN A 107 6.02 30.53 21.19
C GLN A 107 5.02 30.14 20.12
N LEU A 108 4.06 29.26 20.43
CA LEU A 108 3.02 28.84 19.48
C LEU A 108 2.10 30.02 19.11
N GLY A 109 1.74 30.11 17.83
CA GLY A 109 0.89 31.17 17.25
C GLY A 109 1.58 32.53 17.16
N LYS A 110 2.93 32.58 17.13
CA LYS A 110 3.73 33.81 17.10
C LYS A 110 4.69 33.93 15.90
N ASP A 111 4.47 33.09 14.88
CA ASP A 111 5.36 33.04 13.70
C ASP A 111 6.83 32.80 14.09
N SER A 112 7.04 31.94 15.08
CA SER A 112 8.38 31.61 15.60
C SER A 112 9.16 30.82 14.55
N PHE A 113 10.51 30.84 14.65
CA PHE A 113 11.36 30.09 13.71
C PHE A 113 11.01 28.60 13.68
N GLN A 114 10.72 28.07 12.49
CA GLN A 114 10.27 26.70 12.25
C GLN A 114 8.97 26.31 12.97
N GLU A 115 8.11 27.26 13.30
CA GLU A 115 6.76 26.97 13.74
C GLU A 115 5.87 26.64 12.53
N ILE A 116 4.96 25.71 12.71
CA ILE A 116 3.86 25.42 11.79
C ILE A 116 2.69 24.79 12.57
N ASP A 117 1.46 25.16 12.25
CA ASP A 117 0.28 24.43 12.70
C ASP A 117 0.13 23.13 11.90
N ILE A 118 0.93 22.12 12.25
CA ILE A 118 0.91 20.83 11.58
C ILE A 118 -0.38 20.07 11.87
N THR A 119 -1.08 20.32 12.97
CA THR A 119 -2.37 19.72 13.29
C THR A 119 -3.43 20.21 12.33
N GLY A 120 -3.49 21.53 12.07
CA GLY A 120 -4.37 22.09 11.05
C GLY A 120 -4.07 21.58 9.64
N VAL A 121 -2.78 21.48 9.27
CA VAL A 121 -2.36 20.95 7.96
C VAL A 121 -2.76 19.47 7.78
N THR A 122 -2.68 18.65 8.81
CA THR A 122 -2.91 17.21 8.72
C THR A 122 -4.33 16.77 9.09
N MET A 123 -5.18 17.68 9.56
CA MET A 123 -6.56 17.37 9.96
C MET A 123 -7.35 16.56 8.90
N PRO A 124 -7.34 16.90 7.60
CA PRO A 124 -8.12 16.18 6.59
C PRO A 124 -7.50 14.84 6.16
N ILE A 125 -6.30 14.53 6.59
CA ILE A 125 -5.53 13.35 6.17
C ILE A 125 -5.10 12.45 7.33
N THR A 126 -5.70 12.64 8.50
CA THR A 126 -5.50 11.80 9.71
C THR A 126 -6.83 11.32 10.25
N LYS A 127 -6.84 10.21 10.97
CA LYS A 127 -8.01 9.80 11.76
C LYS A 127 -8.20 10.73 12.95
N HIS A 128 -7.10 11.13 13.55
CA HIS A 128 -7.06 12.11 14.63
C HIS A 128 -5.68 12.77 14.70
N ASN A 129 -5.60 13.94 15.29
CA ASN A 129 -4.34 14.61 15.57
C ASN A 129 -4.40 15.34 16.92
N TYR A 130 -3.25 15.48 17.53
CA TYR A 130 -3.09 16.09 18.85
C TYR A 130 -1.98 17.14 18.84
N ILE A 131 -2.16 18.19 19.65
CA ILE A 131 -1.08 18.99 20.19
C ILE A 131 -1.07 18.82 21.69
N VAL A 132 0.06 18.40 22.28
CA VAL A 132 0.15 18.06 23.71
C VAL A 132 0.73 19.23 24.49
N HIS A 133 -0.10 19.99 25.17
CA HIS A 133 0.32 21.19 25.91
C HIS A 133 0.86 20.91 27.33
N ASP A 134 0.46 19.82 27.97
CA ASP A 134 0.91 19.41 29.29
C ASP A 134 1.56 18.02 29.27
N VAL A 135 2.73 17.90 29.90
CA VAL A 135 3.45 16.62 30.00
C VAL A 135 2.65 15.52 30.70
N LYS A 136 1.68 15.88 31.54
CA LYS A 136 0.81 14.94 32.24
C LYS A 136 -0.10 14.17 31.29
N ASP A 137 -0.48 14.78 30.17
CA ASP A 137 -1.38 14.17 29.18
C ASP A 137 -0.62 13.30 28.16
N LEU A 138 0.71 13.45 28.08
CA LEU A 138 1.52 12.88 27.01
C LEU A 138 1.41 11.35 26.92
N ALA A 139 1.52 10.66 28.05
CA ALA A 139 1.45 9.19 28.05
C ALA A 139 0.07 8.67 27.60
N HIS A 140 -1.00 9.31 28.07
CA HIS A 140 -2.37 8.98 27.67
C HIS A 140 -2.55 9.22 26.17
N THR A 141 -2.16 10.38 25.66
CA THR A 141 -2.28 10.76 24.24
C THR A 141 -1.55 9.78 23.31
N ILE A 142 -0.33 9.36 23.66
CA ILE A 142 0.40 8.38 22.83
C ILE A 142 -0.34 7.05 22.80
N ARG A 143 -0.80 6.54 23.93
CA ARG A 143 -1.56 5.28 24.03
C ARG A 143 -2.84 5.33 23.21
N GLU A 144 -3.58 6.43 23.32
CA GLU A 144 -4.81 6.66 22.58
C GLU A 144 -4.56 6.77 21.08
N ALA A 145 -3.50 7.44 20.65
CA ALA A 145 -3.12 7.52 19.24
C ALA A 145 -2.88 6.14 18.61
N PHE A 146 -2.23 5.23 19.32
CA PHE A 146 -2.05 3.84 18.87
C PHE A 146 -3.36 3.06 18.82
N LEU A 147 -4.26 3.29 19.76
CA LEU A 147 -5.60 2.69 19.75
C LEU A 147 -6.39 3.17 18.54
N ILE A 148 -6.48 4.48 18.31
CA ILE A 148 -7.20 5.09 17.18
C ILE A 148 -6.61 4.63 15.85
N ALA A 149 -5.29 4.60 15.71
CA ALA A 149 -4.64 4.19 14.47
C ALA A 149 -5.03 2.76 14.03
N LYS A 150 -5.29 1.86 14.98
CA LYS A 150 -5.64 0.45 14.75
C LYS A 150 -7.14 0.17 14.71
N SER A 151 -7.96 0.99 15.41
CA SER A 151 -9.39 0.72 15.59
C SER A 151 -10.18 0.93 14.30
N GLY A 152 -11.30 0.22 14.16
CA GLY A 152 -12.18 0.32 13.02
C GLY A 152 -11.44 0.21 11.68
N ARG A 153 -11.65 1.17 10.78
CA ARG A 153 -10.81 1.34 9.59
C ARG A 153 -9.47 1.94 10.01
N PRO A 154 -8.33 1.24 9.87
CA PRO A 154 -7.04 1.78 10.28
C PRO A 154 -6.64 3.06 9.54
N GLY A 155 -5.77 3.84 10.14
CA GLY A 155 -5.26 5.06 9.51
C GLY A 155 -4.23 5.80 10.36
N PRO A 156 -3.66 6.89 9.84
CA PRO A 156 -2.65 7.67 10.54
C PRO A 156 -3.24 8.55 11.63
N VAL A 157 -2.46 8.71 12.69
CA VAL A 157 -2.66 9.69 13.77
C VAL A 157 -1.39 10.51 13.93
N LEU A 158 -1.53 11.83 14.12
CA LEU A 158 -0.39 12.71 14.36
C LEU A 158 -0.40 13.20 15.80
N ILE A 159 0.78 13.24 16.42
CA ILE A 159 1.00 13.82 17.74
C ILE A 159 2.07 14.88 17.62
N ASP A 160 1.71 16.15 17.83
CA ASP A 160 2.64 17.28 17.87
C ASP A 160 2.99 17.64 19.31
N ILE A 161 4.28 17.67 19.65
CA ILE A 161 4.74 17.81 21.02
C ILE A 161 5.63 19.06 21.12
N PRO A 162 5.17 20.13 21.81
CA PRO A 162 6.00 21.29 22.08
C PRO A 162 7.28 20.93 22.83
N LYS A 163 8.38 21.63 22.51
CA LYS A 163 9.72 21.32 23.02
C LYS A 163 9.83 21.38 24.56
N ASP A 164 9.14 22.30 25.19
CA ASP A 164 9.09 22.43 26.66
C ASP A 164 8.38 21.24 27.33
N VAL A 165 7.36 20.65 26.67
CA VAL A 165 6.69 19.42 27.13
C VAL A 165 7.65 18.23 27.10
N THR A 166 8.50 18.12 26.08
CA THR A 166 9.50 17.03 26.02
C THR A 166 10.54 17.11 27.13
N ALA A 167 10.82 18.33 27.67
CA ALA A 167 11.77 18.58 28.76
C ALA A 167 11.14 18.52 30.15
N ALA A 168 9.85 18.81 30.27
CA ALA A 168 9.13 18.81 31.54
C ALA A 168 9.07 17.41 32.16
N LYS A 169 8.94 17.34 33.50
CA LYS A 169 8.85 16.08 34.23
C LYS A 169 7.46 15.88 34.82
N THR A 170 7.02 14.63 34.84
CA THR A 170 5.79 14.22 35.54
C THR A 170 5.89 12.78 36.04
N GLU A 171 4.95 12.39 36.87
CA GLU A 171 4.80 11.00 37.29
C GLU A 171 4.36 10.15 36.12
N TYR A 172 5.12 9.09 35.85
CA TYR A 172 4.81 8.10 34.83
C TYR A 172 4.38 6.78 35.45
N ILE A 173 3.22 6.29 35.01
CA ILE A 173 2.66 5.00 35.38
C ILE A 173 2.75 4.08 34.16
N PRO A 174 3.54 2.99 34.23
CA PRO A 174 3.62 2.00 33.16
C PRO A 174 2.25 1.40 32.82
N PHE A 175 2.04 1.09 31.54
CA PHE A 175 0.81 0.52 31.01
C PHE A 175 1.14 -0.74 30.21
N ASN A 176 0.35 -1.80 30.42
CA ASN A 176 0.47 -3.02 29.66
C ASN A 176 -0.77 -3.22 28.77
N PRO A 177 -0.68 -2.99 27.45
CA PRO A 177 -1.84 -3.08 26.56
C PRO A 177 -2.55 -4.46 26.55
N ALA A 178 -1.89 -5.51 27.01
CA ALA A 178 -2.48 -6.84 27.11
C ALA A 178 -3.29 -7.06 28.39
N LYS A 179 -3.12 -6.23 29.40
CA LYS A 179 -3.72 -6.40 30.74
C LYS A 179 -4.55 -5.19 31.18
N ASP A 180 -4.12 -4.00 30.79
CA ASP A 180 -4.71 -2.75 31.23
C ASP A 180 -5.69 -2.23 30.17
N LYS A 181 -6.85 -1.72 30.59
CA LYS A 181 -7.79 -1.06 29.69
C LYS A 181 -7.51 0.44 29.68
N LEU A 182 -7.28 0.98 28.47
CA LEU A 182 -7.21 2.42 28.28
C LEU A 182 -8.64 3.00 28.37
N VAL A 183 -8.84 3.98 29.23
CA VAL A 183 -10.11 4.72 29.27
C VAL A 183 -10.01 5.87 28.26
N THR A 184 -10.88 5.84 27.26
CA THR A 184 -10.92 6.84 26.20
C THR A 184 -12.34 6.96 25.63
N ASP A 185 -12.70 8.16 25.18
CA ASP A 185 -13.96 8.42 24.48
C ASP A 185 -13.87 8.13 22.98
N HIS A 186 -12.69 7.78 22.48
CA HIS A 186 -12.39 7.54 21.05
C HIS A 186 -12.29 6.05 20.69
N GLU A 187 -12.79 5.13 21.53
CA GLU A 187 -12.84 3.71 21.18
C GLU A 187 -13.89 3.46 20.08
N GLU A 188 -13.46 3.18 18.86
CA GLU A 188 -14.37 2.77 17.80
C GLU A 188 -14.90 1.36 18.07
N VAL A 189 -16.21 1.26 18.32
CA VAL A 189 -16.89 -0.02 18.48
C VAL A 189 -17.14 -0.62 17.09
N VAL A 190 -16.44 -1.71 16.78
CA VAL A 190 -16.66 -2.45 15.53
C VAL A 190 -18.00 -3.17 15.60
N SER A 191 -18.87 -2.91 14.63
CA SER A 191 -20.17 -3.56 14.52
C SER A 191 -20.03 -5.07 14.32
N VAL A 192 -20.98 -5.82 14.91
CA VAL A 192 -21.12 -7.26 14.67
C VAL A 192 -22.48 -7.49 14.03
N PRO A 193 -22.54 -7.95 12.78
CA PRO A 193 -23.84 -8.20 12.14
C PRO A 193 -24.60 -9.33 12.83
N SER A 194 -25.93 -9.25 12.85
CA SER A 194 -26.78 -10.29 13.41
C SER A 194 -26.68 -11.60 12.62
N ASP A 195 -26.99 -12.73 13.24
CA ASP A 195 -26.96 -14.04 12.58
C ASP A 195 -27.93 -14.12 11.42
N ASP A 196 -29.11 -13.50 11.52
CA ASP A 196 -30.10 -13.44 10.44
C ASP A 196 -29.53 -12.73 9.20
N LYS A 197 -28.78 -11.63 9.37
CA LYS A 197 -28.13 -10.94 8.25
C LYS A 197 -27.06 -11.82 7.59
N VAL A 198 -26.25 -12.52 8.38
CA VAL A 198 -25.23 -13.43 7.87
C VAL A 198 -25.88 -14.61 7.13
N GLN A 199 -26.97 -15.18 7.68
CA GLN A 199 -27.75 -16.24 7.04
C GLN A 199 -28.34 -15.79 5.70
N ALA A 200 -28.91 -14.57 5.64
CA ALA A 200 -29.45 -14.02 4.41
C ALA A 200 -28.41 -13.93 3.28
N ILE A 201 -27.17 -13.55 3.62
CA ILE A 201 -26.08 -13.53 2.64
C ILE A 201 -25.66 -14.95 2.23
N ALA A 202 -25.64 -15.91 3.16
CA ALA A 202 -25.39 -17.31 2.84
C ALA A 202 -26.43 -17.86 1.85
N ASP A 203 -27.70 -17.51 2.05
CA ASP A 203 -28.80 -17.92 1.17
C ASP A 203 -28.67 -17.30 -0.24
N LEU A 204 -28.24 -16.02 -0.34
CA LEU A 204 -27.91 -15.41 -1.63
C LEU A 204 -26.81 -16.17 -2.36
N ILE A 205 -25.72 -16.52 -1.67
CA ILE A 205 -24.60 -17.28 -2.24
C ILE A 205 -25.06 -18.68 -2.67
N ASN A 206 -25.85 -19.35 -1.84
CA ASN A 206 -26.33 -20.71 -2.11
C ASN A 206 -27.24 -20.75 -3.35
N ASN A 207 -28.06 -19.73 -3.56
CA ASN A 207 -29.05 -19.64 -4.66
C ASN A 207 -28.47 -19.00 -5.93
N SER A 208 -27.32 -18.31 -5.88
CA SER A 208 -26.69 -17.68 -7.02
C SER A 208 -26.15 -18.73 -8.02
N LYS A 209 -26.33 -18.43 -9.30
CA LYS A 209 -25.81 -19.23 -10.44
C LYS A 209 -24.47 -18.72 -10.95
N LYS A 210 -24.20 -17.41 -10.80
CA LYS A 210 -23.02 -16.72 -11.29
C LYS A 210 -22.38 -15.84 -10.21
N PRO A 211 -22.07 -16.40 -9.01
CA PRO A 211 -21.47 -15.58 -7.95
C PRO A 211 -20.06 -15.18 -8.34
N PHE A 212 -19.65 -13.96 -7.93
CA PHE A 212 -18.32 -13.42 -8.15
C PHE A 212 -17.83 -12.66 -6.93
N ILE A 213 -16.56 -12.78 -6.57
CA ILE A 213 -15.94 -12.04 -5.46
C ILE A 213 -15.06 -10.93 -6.02
N TYR A 214 -15.27 -9.72 -5.50
CA TYR A 214 -14.37 -8.58 -5.63
C TYR A 214 -13.70 -8.32 -4.28
N ALA A 215 -12.42 -8.71 -4.15
CA ALA A 215 -11.65 -8.60 -2.91
C ALA A 215 -10.81 -7.32 -2.89
N GLY A 216 -10.92 -6.56 -1.81
CA GLY A 216 -10.15 -5.33 -1.58
C GLY A 216 -9.07 -5.46 -0.51
N GLY A 217 -8.44 -4.32 -0.18
CA GLY A 217 -7.38 -4.22 0.83
C GLY A 217 -7.82 -4.61 2.24
N GLY A 218 -9.13 -4.47 2.54
CA GLY A 218 -9.70 -4.86 3.83
C GLY A 218 -9.53 -6.34 4.16
N VAL A 219 -9.44 -7.22 3.15
CA VAL A 219 -9.12 -8.64 3.34
C VAL A 219 -7.71 -8.82 3.92
N ILE A 220 -6.74 -8.06 3.41
CA ILE A 220 -5.35 -8.11 3.89
C ILE A 220 -5.25 -7.48 5.29
N THR A 221 -5.87 -6.33 5.48
CA THR A 221 -5.83 -5.59 6.75
C THR A 221 -6.43 -6.40 7.90
N SER A 222 -7.55 -7.09 7.66
CA SER A 222 -8.20 -7.96 8.64
C SER A 222 -7.56 -9.35 8.79
N ASN A 223 -6.49 -9.65 8.03
CA ASN A 223 -5.87 -10.98 7.97
C ASN A 223 -6.86 -12.11 7.58
N ALA A 224 -7.77 -11.84 6.64
CA ALA A 224 -8.85 -12.73 6.21
C ALA A 224 -8.55 -13.51 4.90
N ALA A 225 -7.29 -13.55 4.45
CA ALA A 225 -6.92 -14.21 3.18
C ALA A 225 -7.25 -15.72 3.19
N ALA A 226 -7.05 -16.40 4.33
CA ALA A 226 -7.38 -17.81 4.48
C ALA A 226 -8.89 -18.06 4.42
N GLU A 227 -9.69 -17.22 5.09
CA GLU A 227 -11.15 -17.29 5.09
C GLU A 227 -11.71 -16.96 3.69
N LEU A 228 -11.15 -15.96 3.00
CA LEU A 228 -11.51 -15.66 1.61
C LEU A 228 -11.29 -16.86 0.70
N LYS A 229 -10.12 -17.51 0.82
CA LYS A 229 -9.79 -18.71 0.05
C LYS A 229 -10.75 -19.85 0.36
N ALA A 230 -11.01 -20.11 1.64
CA ALA A 230 -11.94 -21.16 2.07
C ALA A 230 -13.37 -20.95 1.55
N LEU A 231 -13.87 -19.71 1.56
CA LEU A 231 -15.19 -19.37 1.00
C LEU A 231 -15.21 -19.61 -0.52
N ALA A 232 -14.22 -19.08 -1.23
CA ALA A 232 -14.12 -19.22 -2.69
C ALA A 232 -14.05 -20.68 -3.13
N GLU A 233 -13.22 -21.50 -2.46
CA GLU A 233 -13.08 -22.94 -2.76
C GLU A 233 -14.36 -23.72 -2.42
N LYS A 234 -15.00 -23.45 -1.26
CA LYS A 234 -16.20 -24.14 -0.83
C LYS A 234 -17.37 -23.91 -1.78
N ALA A 235 -17.59 -22.66 -2.18
CA ALA A 235 -18.70 -22.26 -3.04
C ALA A 235 -18.36 -22.21 -4.53
N GLN A 236 -17.10 -22.49 -4.91
CA GLN A 236 -16.60 -22.41 -6.30
C GLN A 236 -16.86 -21.03 -6.92
N ILE A 237 -16.44 -19.97 -6.21
CA ILE A 237 -16.65 -18.59 -6.64
C ILE A 237 -15.35 -18.01 -7.21
N PRO A 238 -15.33 -17.54 -8.46
CA PRO A 238 -14.20 -16.80 -9.01
C PRO A 238 -13.91 -15.52 -8.25
N VAL A 239 -12.63 -15.17 -8.10
CA VAL A 239 -12.14 -14.05 -7.29
C VAL A 239 -11.32 -13.09 -8.12
N ALA A 240 -11.71 -11.83 -8.17
CA ALA A 240 -10.89 -10.73 -8.64
C ALA A 240 -10.43 -9.85 -7.47
N MET A 241 -9.28 -9.22 -7.61
CA MET A 241 -8.69 -8.39 -6.58
C MET A 241 -8.56 -6.95 -7.06
N SER A 242 -8.85 -5.97 -6.21
CA SER A 242 -8.42 -4.59 -6.46
C SER A 242 -6.88 -4.48 -6.44
N LEU A 243 -6.32 -3.35 -6.85
CA LEU A 243 -4.88 -3.09 -6.70
C LEU A 243 -4.44 -3.27 -5.24
N MET A 244 -5.19 -2.72 -4.28
CA MET A 244 -4.90 -2.86 -2.84
C MET A 244 -5.24 -4.25 -2.29
N GLY A 245 -6.07 -5.03 -2.98
CA GLY A 245 -6.38 -6.42 -2.65
C GLY A 245 -5.40 -7.44 -3.23
N LYS A 246 -4.46 -7.03 -4.08
CA LYS A 246 -3.43 -7.95 -4.59
C LYS A 246 -2.67 -8.58 -3.44
N SER A 247 -2.34 -9.83 -3.57
CA SER A 247 -1.83 -10.74 -2.53
C SER A 247 -2.87 -11.29 -1.51
N ALA A 248 -4.14 -10.83 -1.52
CA ALA A 248 -5.18 -11.42 -0.68
C ALA A 248 -5.61 -12.84 -1.14
N PHE A 249 -5.41 -13.15 -2.41
CA PHE A 249 -5.74 -14.44 -3.01
C PHE A 249 -4.63 -14.89 -3.97
N PRO A 250 -4.19 -16.17 -3.94
CA PRO A 250 -3.05 -16.60 -4.77
C PRO A 250 -3.34 -16.43 -6.27
N ASN A 251 -2.44 -15.77 -7.01
CA ASN A 251 -2.64 -15.46 -8.43
C ASN A 251 -2.80 -16.71 -9.30
N LYS A 252 -2.07 -17.80 -9.01
CA LYS A 252 -2.12 -19.04 -9.79
C LYS A 252 -3.28 -19.98 -9.42
N HIS A 253 -4.11 -19.60 -8.45
CA HIS A 253 -5.26 -20.41 -8.08
C HIS A 253 -6.28 -20.47 -9.23
N ASN A 254 -6.93 -21.64 -9.43
CA ASN A 254 -7.88 -21.83 -10.52
C ASN A 254 -9.02 -20.80 -10.53
N LEU A 255 -9.50 -20.41 -9.36
CA LEU A 255 -10.55 -19.40 -9.18
C LEU A 255 -10.03 -17.95 -9.26
N SER A 256 -8.71 -17.71 -9.32
CA SER A 256 -8.18 -16.35 -9.43
C SER A 256 -8.40 -15.78 -10.83
N CYS A 257 -9.01 -14.60 -10.90
CA CYS A 257 -9.24 -13.85 -12.14
C CYS A 257 -8.22 -12.71 -12.32
N GLY A 258 -7.30 -12.50 -11.36
CA GLY A 258 -6.35 -11.40 -11.41
C GLY A 258 -6.92 -10.07 -10.88
N MET A 259 -6.42 -8.95 -11.40
CA MET A 259 -6.86 -7.61 -10.99
C MET A 259 -8.13 -7.19 -11.74
N ILE A 260 -9.04 -6.50 -11.04
CA ILE A 260 -10.24 -5.86 -11.60
C ILE A 260 -10.04 -4.36 -11.78
N GLY A 261 -10.73 -3.76 -12.72
CA GLY A 261 -10.84 -2.31 -12.94
C GLY A 261 -10.19 -1.84 -14.22
N MET A 262 -9.76 -0.57 -14.25
CA MET A 262 -9.24 0.10 -15.45
C MET A 262 -8.16 -0.69 -16.18
N HIS A 263 -7.21 -1.27 -15.45
CA HIS A 263 -6.16 -2.14 -15.98
C HIS A 263 -6.35 -3.61 -15.55
N GLY A 264 -7.62 -3.99 -15.32
CA GLY A 264 -7.99 -5.33 -14.94
C GLY A 264 -7.90 -6.33 -16.09
N THR A 265 -7.82 -7.62 -15.75
CA THR A 265 -7.87 -8.68 -16.75
C THR A 265 -9.26 -8.76 -17.39
N TYR A 266 -9.35 -9.31 -18.58
CA TYR A 266 -10.63 -9.58 -19.25
C TYR A 266 -11.56 -10.41 -18.35
N ALA A 267 -11.04 -11.50 -17.76
CA ALA A 267 -11.82 -12.38 -16.90
C ALA A 267 -12.33 -11.71 -15.61
N ALA A 268 -11.54 -10.80 -15.01
CA ALA A 268 -11.93 -10.09 -13.80
C ALA A 268 -13.06 -9.08 -14.09
N ASN A 269 -12.91 -8.31 -15.16
CA ASN A 269 -13.89 -7.29 -15.53
C ASN A 269 -15.21 -7.92 -16.03
N MET A 270 -15.13 -8.90 -16.93
CA MET A 270 -16.33 -9.60 -17.41
C MET A 270 -16.98 -10.47 -16.34
N GLY A 271 -16.18 -11.03 -15.40
CA GLY A 271 -16.69 -11.78 -14.28
C GLY A 271 -17.56 -10.94 -13.35
N ALA A 272 -17.11 -9.72 -13.03
CA ALA A 272 -17.90 -8.78 -12.25
C ALA A 272 -19.13 -8.24 -13.02
N ASP A 273 -18.96 -7.93 -14.31
CA ASP A 273 -20.03 -7.38 -15.16
C ASP A 273 -21.19 -8.36 -15.35
N GLN A 274 -20.89 -9.65 -15.59
CA GLN A 274 -21.88 -10.66 -15.93
C GLN A 274 -22.30 -11.57 -14.77
N SER A 275 -21.89 -11.26 -13.55
CA SER A 275 -22.33 -11.98 -12.36
C SER A 275 -23.82 -11.72 -12.06
N ASP A 276 -24.46 -12.64 -11.34
CA ASP A 276 -25.79 -12.43 -10.75
C ASP A 276 -25.72 -12.07 -9.27
N LEU A 277 -24.55 -12.25 -8.66
CA LEU A 277 -24.22 -11.88 -7.28
C LEU A 277 -22.77 -11.43 -7.22
N LEU A 278 -22.53 -10.18 -6.86
CA LEU A 278 -21.20 -9.61 -6.60
C LEU A 278 -20.96 -9.45 -5.10
N LEU A 279 -20.00 -10.18 -4.58
CA LEU A 279 -19.56 -10.07 -3.18
C LEU A 279 -18.35 -9.13 -3.11
N ALA A 280 -18.57 -7.89 -2.70
CA ALA A 280 -17.55 -6.87 -2.51
C ALA A 280 -16.98 -6.96 -1.09
N ILE A 281 -15.80 -7.54 -0.91
CA ILE A 281 -15.24 -7.88 0.40
C ILE A 281 -14.05 -6.99 0.73
N GLY A 282 -14.21 -6.10 1.74
CA GLY A 282 -13.16 -5.17 2.18
C GLY A 282 -12.69 -4.23 1.07
N CYS A 283 -13.62 -3.72 0.26
CA CYS A 283 -13.33 -2.82 -0.84
C CYS A 283 -14.32 -1.64 -0.91
N ARG A 284 -13.80 -0.47 -1.29
CA ARG A 284 -14.52 0.82 -1.26
C ARG A 284 -15.06 1.27 -2.62
N PHE A 285 -15.12 0.40 -3.61
CA PHE A 285 -15.58 0.74 -4.97
C PHE A 285 -14.87 1.97 -5.57
N SER A 286 -13.51 1.91 -5.60
CA SER A 286 -12.71 3.00 -6.20
C SER A 286 -13.15 3.31 -7.64
N ASP A 287 -13.12 4.57 -8.02
CA ASP A 287 -13.37 5.07 -9.38
C ASP A 287 -12.50 4.36 -10.44
N ARG A 288 -11.28 3.95 -10.06
CA ARG A 288 -10.37 3.17 -10.92
C ARG A 288 -10.84 1.72 -11.14
N VAL A 289 -11.79 1.25 -10.37
CA VAL A 289 -12.40 -0.09 -10.55
C VAL A 289 -13.77 0.01 -11.20
N ILE A 290 -14.64 0.90 -10.71
CA ILE A 290 -16.04 0.91 -11.15
C ILE A 290 -16.26 1.54 -12.53
N GLY A 291 -15.35 2.42 -12.99
CA GLY A 291 -15.53 3.16 -14.24
C GLY A 291 -16.77 4.05 -14.19
N ASP A 292 -17.81 3.71 -14.97
CA ASP A 292 -19.13 4.36 -14.90
C ASP A 292 -19.99 3.66 -13.84
N PRO A 293 -20.33 4.33 -12.72
CA PRO A 293 -21.16 3.72 -11.65
C PRO A 293 -22.50 3.18 -12.14
N LYS A 294 -23.09 3.80 -13.18
CA LYS A 294 -24.38 3.37 -13.74
C LYS A 294 -24.30 2.09 -14.56
N LYS A 295 -23.08 1.67 -14.94
CA LYS A 295 -22.81 0.48 -15.75
C LYS A 295 -22.12 -0.62 -14.98
N PHE A 296 -21.66 -0.34 -13.76
CA PHE A 296 -20.93 -1.30 -12.95
C PHE A 296 -21.85 -2.38 -12.42
N ALA A 297 -21.66 -3.63 -12.85
CA ALA A 297 -22.35 -4.84 -12.37
C ALA A 297 -23.90 -4.71 -12.30
N CYS A 298 -24.52 -3.99 -13.27
CA CYS A 298 -25.97 -3.66 -13.24
C CYS A 298 -26.89 -4.88 -13.21
N GLY A 299 -26.41 -6.04 -13.63
CA GLY A 299 -27.16 -7.31 -13.62
C GLY A 299 -27.04 -8.08 -12.31
N SER A 300 -26.23 -7.62 -11.38
CA SER A 300 -25.90 -8.33 -10.14
C SER A 300 -26.63 -7.77 -8.94
N LYS A 301 -26.97 -8.64 -7.99
CA LYS A 301 -27.15 -8.23 -6.61
C LYS A 301 -25.80 -7.94 -5.99
N ILE A 302 -25.63 -6.80 -5.33
CA ILE A 302 -24.36 -6.40 -4.73
C ILE A 302 -24.42 -6.54 -3.23
N VAL A 303 -23.52 -7.31 -2.65
CA VAL A 303 -23.31 -7.45 -1.22
C VAL A 303 -21.97 -6.83 -0.85
N GLN A 304 -21.96 -5.84 0.05
CA GLN A 304 -20.73 -5.24 0.56
C GLN A 304 -20.43 -5.71 1.98
N ILE A 305 -19.21 -6.16 2.22
CA ILE A 305 -18.68 -6.51 3.54
C ILE A 305 -17.53 -5.54 3.84
N ASP A 306 -17.75 -4.63 4.79
CA ASP A 306 -16.76 -3.61 5.16
C ASP A 306 -16.80 -3.31 6.66
N ILE A 307 -15.67 -2.84 7.20
CA ILE A 307 -15.59 -2.43 8.59
C ILE A 307 -16.11 -1.00 8.79
N ASP A 308 -16.05 -0.18 7.73
CA ASP A 308 -16.40 1.24 7.76
C ASP A 308 -17.83 1.45 7.24
N PRO A 309 -18.80 1.83 8.11
CA PRO A 309 -20.16 2.10 7.68
C PRO A 309 -20.28 3.26 6.68
N ALA A 310 -19.31 4.18 6.67
CA ALA A 310 -19.30 5.32 5.75
C ALA A 310 -18.99 4.94 4.30
N GLU A 311 -18.45 3.75 4.04
CA GLU A 311 -18.20 3.23 2.68
C GLU A 311 -19.46 2.58 2.06
N ILE A 312 -20.51 2.30 2.87
CA ILE A 312 -21.74 1.68 2.35
C ILE A 312 -22.56 2.72 1.58
N ASN A 313 -22.96 2.37 0.36
CA ASN A 313 -23.74 3.24 -0.57
C ASN A 313 -23.02 4.55 -0.96
N LYS A 314 -21.72 4.65 -0.75
CA LYS A 314 -20.95 5.87 -1.04
C LYS A 314 -20.70 6.07 -2.54
N MET A 315 -20.35 5.02 -3.25
CA MET A 315 -20.02 5.05 -4.68
C MET A 315 -20.99 4.26 -5.53
N ILE A 316 -21.51 3.16 -4.99
CA ILE A 316 -22.44 2.23 -5.61
C ILE A 316 -23.51 1.90 -4.58
N ASP A 317 -24.77 1.93 -4.97
CA ASP A 317 -25.86 1.43 -4.14
C ASP A 317 -25.75 -0.10 -4.05
N VAL A 318 -25.80 -0.62 -2.83
CA VAL A 318 -25.70 -2.06 -2.59
C VAL A 318 -27.02 -2.64 -2.08
N ASP A 319 -27.34 -3.87 -2.50
CA ASP A 319 -28.57 -4.55 -2.06
C ASP A 319 -28.51 -4.98 -0.60
N ASN A 320 -27.31 -5.36 -0.14
CA ASN A 320 -27.07 -5.82 1.24
C ASN A 320 -25.69 -5.40 1.73
N ALA A 321 -25.59 -5.13 3.03
CA ALA A 321 -24.33 -4.82 3.67
C ALA A 321 -24.14 -5.57 5.01
N LEU A 322 -22.94 -6.09 5.24
CA LEU A 322 -22.47 -6.58 6.53
C LEU A 322 -21.35 -5.67 7.02
N ILE A 323 -21.61 -4.90 8.08
CA ILE A 323 -20.63 -4.00 8.69
C ILE A 323 -19.94 -4.73 9.82
N GLY A 324 -18.59 -4.82 9.75
CA GLY A 324 -17.77 -5.49 10.75
C GLY A 324 -16.44 -5.99 10.20
N ASN A 325 -15.68 -6.68 11.05
CA ASN A 325 -14.41 -7.26 10.67
C ASN A 325 -14.60 -8.37 9.63
N VAL A 326 -13.91 -8.26 8.48
CA VAL A 326 -14.05 -9.19 7.36
C VAL A 326 -13.75 -10.63 7.78
N LYS A 327 -12.70 -10.86 8.58
CA LYS A 327 -12.33 -12.20 9.04
C LYS A 327 -13.43 -12.86 9.85
N ASP A 328 -13.98 -12.12 10.81
CA ASP A 328 -15.03 -12.64 11.69
C ASP A 328 -16.33 -12.91 10.93
N ILE A 329 -16.69 -12.02 10.00
CA ILE A 329 -17.86 -12.20 9.14
C ILE A 329 -17.69 -13.44 8.26
N LEU A 330 -16.53 -13.59 7.59
CA LEU A 330 -16.29 -14.76 6.74
C LEU A 330 -16.25 -16.06 7.54
N ALA A 331 -15.66 -16.06 8.74
CA ALA A 331 -15.65 -17.23 9.62
C ALA A 331 -17.08 -17.70 10.00
N ARG A 332 -18.03 -16.77 10.19
CA ARG A 332 -19.45 -17.08 10.44
C ARG A 332 -20.20 -17.48 9.17
N LEU A 333 -19.85 -16.90 8.02
CA LEU A 333 -20.51 -17.13 6.73
C LEU A 333 -20.15 -18.51 6.15
N ILE A 334 -18.88 -18.91 6.21
CA ILE A 334 -18.39 -20.16 5.60
C ILE A 334 -19.19 -21.40 6.03
N PRO A 335 -19.52 -21.64 7.31
CA PRO A 335 -20.29 -22.81 7.72
C PRO A 335 -21.67 -22.91 7.04
N LEU A 336 -22.33 -21.78 6.79
CA LEU A 336 -23.68 -21.67 6.26
C LEU A 336 -23.77 -21.84 4.73
N VAL A 337 -22.62 -21.65 4.04
CA VAL A 337 -22.54 -21.78 2.59
C VAL A 337 -22.42 -23.24 2.18
N GLN A 338 -23.18 -23.65 1.16
CA GLN A 338 -23.14 -25.01 0.64
C GLN A 338 -21.88 -25.27 -0.19
N LYS A 339 -21.34 -26.48 -0.07
CA LYS A 339 -20.22 -26.91 -0.93
C LYS A 339 -20.75 -27.12 -2.35
N LYS A 340 -20.15 -26.39 -3.30
CA LYS A 340 -20.48 -26.52 -4.74
C LYS A 340 -19.33 -27.20 -5.49
N LYS A 341 -19.63 -27.72 -6.67
CA LYS A 341 -18.65 -28.23 -7.65
C LYS A 341 -18.47 -27.19 -8.75
N GLU A 342 -17.42 -27.35 -9.55
CA GLU A 342 -17.27 -26.60 -10.80
C GLU A 342 -18.55 -26.70 -11.63
N ASN A 343 -18.91 -25.61 -12.29
CA ASN A 343 -20.14 -25.46 -13.03
C ASN A 343 -19.90 -24.67 -14.33
N GLN A 344 -20.95 -24.45 -15.10
CA GLN A 344 -20.86 -23.72 -16.37
C GLN A 344 -20.29 -22.31 -16.20
N TRP A 345 -20.56 -21.61 -15.06
CA TRP A 345 -20.04 -20.29 -14.77
C TRP A 345 -18.53 -20.29 -14.55
N THR A 346 -18.02 -21.18 -13.70
CA THR A 346 -16.57 -21.30 -13.45
C THR A 346 -15.83 -21.71 -14.72
N THR A 347 -16.44 -22.56 -15.57
CA THR A 347 -15.88 -22.91 -16.89
C THR A 347 -15.84 -21.70 -17.81
N GLN A 348 -16.90 -20.90 -17.86
CA GLN A 348 -16.96 -19.68 -18.68
C GLN A 348 -15.87 -18.68 -18.25
N VAL A 349 -15.72 -18.45 -16.94
CA VAL A 349 -14.67 -17.56 -16.41
C VAL A 349 -13.26 -18.10 -16.72
N ALA A 350 -13.06 -19.42 -16.65
CA ALA A 350 -11.80 -20.06 -17.03
C ALA A 350 -11.45 -19.85 -18.51
N GLU A 351 -12.44 -19.85 -19.40
CA GLU A 351 -12.21 -19.51 -20.82
C GLU A 351 -11.84 -18.02 -20.99
N TRP A 352 -12.48 -17.12 -20.25
CA TRP A 352 -12.12 -15.71 -20.30
C TRP A 352 -10.69 -15.42 -19.81
N LYS A 353 -10.14 -16.21 -18.90
CA LYS A 353 -8.74 -16.09 -18.48
C LYS A 353 -7.73 -16.32 -19.61
N LYS A 354 -8.12 -16.99 -20.68
CA LYS A 354 -7.29 -17.23 -21.87
C LYS A 354 -7.24 -16.00 -22.81
N ILE A 355 -8.18 -15.06 -22.63
CA ILE A 355 -8.25 -13.84 -23.43
C ILE A 355 -7.27 -12.81 -22.84
N VAL A 356 -6.16 -12.61 -23.53
CA VAL A 356 -5.08 -11.70 -23.13
C VAL A 356 -4.80 -10.69 -24.25
N PRO A 357 -4.25 -9.51 -23.94
CA PRO A 357 -3.86 -8.54 -24.94
C PRO A 357 -2.90 -9.12 -25.97
N ALA A 358 -3.12 -8.82 -27.25
CA ALA A 358 -2.26 -9.28 -28.34
C ALA A 358 -0.81 -8.77 -28.19
N ALA A 359 -0.63 -7.60 -27.58
CA ALA A 359 0.67 -7.01 -27.23
C ALA A 359 1.54 -7.96 -26.40
N TYR A 360 0.96 -8.79 -25.53
CA TYR A 360 1.71 -9.74 -24.70
C TYR A 360 2.39 -10.87 -25.49
N SER A 361 1.99 -11.08 -26.73
CA SER A 361 2.59 -12.07 -27.64
C SER A 361 3.56 -11.45 -28.65
N ARG A 362 3.60 -10.11 -28.73
CA ARG A 362 4.56 -9.41 -29.59
C ARG A 362 5.93 -9.43 -28.88
N LYS A 363 6.93 -9.99 -29.54
CA LYS A 363 8.32 -9.81 -29.09
C LYS A 363 8.78 -8.43 -29.55
N PRO A 364 9.19 -7.54 -28.63
CA PRO A 364 9.93 -6.35 -29.04
C PRO A 364 11.15 -6.77 -29.84
N ALA A 365 11.48 -6.06 -30.89
CA ALA A 365 12.56 -6.48 -31.80
C ALA A 365 13.94 -6.41 -31.14
N LYS A 366 14.12 -5.63 -30.08
CA LYS A 366 15.41 -5.40 -29.40
C LYS A 366 15.28 -5.09 -27.90
N GLU A 367 14.19 -4.51 -27.42
CA GLU A 367 14.04 -4.04 -26.04
C GLU A 367 13.52 -5.13 -25.10
N ILE A 368 13.64 -4.89 -23.79
CA ILE A 368 13.15 -5.80 -22.75
C ILE A 368 11.62 -5.67 -22.65
N SER A 369 10.90 -6.79 -22.70
CA SER A 369 9.47 -6.80 -22.40
C SER A 369 9.22 -6.61 -20.91
N PRO A 370 8.32 -5.70 -20.47
CA PRO A 370 7.92 -5.62 -19.07
C PRO A 370 7.45 -6.98 -18.52
N LYS A 371 6.67 -7.73 -19.27
CA LYS A 371 6.21 -9.07 -18.89
C LYS A 371 7.38 -10.01 -18.58
N PHE A 372 8.42 -10.01 -19.41
CA PHE A 372 9.62 -10.82 -19.18
C PHE A 372 10.30 -10.49 -17.87
N ILE A 373 10.40 -9.19 -17.51
CA ILE A 373 11.02 -8.74 -16.25
C ILE A 373 10.34 -9.46 -15.07
N PHE A 374 9.00 -9.44 -15.00
CA PHE A 374 8.26 -10.05 -13.90
C PHE A 374 8.32 -11.57 -13.92
N GLU A 375 8.25 -12.21 -15.08
CA GLU A 375 8.39 -13.67 -15.22
C GLU A 375 9.80 -14.12 -14.80
N CYS A 376 10.84 -13.40 -15.20
CA CYS A 376 12.22 -13.65 -14.80
C CYS A 376 12.40 -13.55 -13.29
N VAL A 377 11.91 -12.47 -12.67
CA VAL A 377 11.99 -12.28 -11.21
C VAL A 377 11.20 -13.37 -10.48
N ASN A 378 9.95 -13.64 -10.88
CA ASN A 378 9.12 -14.69 -10.30
C ASN A 378 9.79 -16.06 -10.28
N SER A 379 10.56 -16.38 -11.32
CA SER A 379 11.24 -17.68 -11.44
C SER A 379 12.42 -17.85 -10.48
N LYS A 380 12.94 -16.76 -9.91
CA LYS A 380 14.19 -16.72 -9.15
C LYS A 380 14.04 -16.41 -7.68
N VAL A 381 12.90 -15.83 -7.29
CA VAL A 381 12.65 -15.42 -5.90
C VAL A 381 11.69 -16.37 -5.18
N LYS A 382 11.67 -16.29 -3.85
CA LYS A 382 10.77 -17.10 -3.03
C LYS A 382 9.33 -16.54 -3.04
N PRO A 383 8.31 -17.37 -2.79
CA PRO A 383 6.91 -16.93 -2.74
C PRO A 383 6.61 -15.81 -1.75
N ASN A 384 7.35 -15.74 -0.65
CA ASN A 384 7.22 -14.71 0.40
C ASN A 384 8.04 -13.44 0.13
N THR A 385 8.66 -13.30 -1.04
CA THR A 385 9.38 -12.06 -1.43
C THR A 385 8.42 -10.88 -1.39
N ILE A 386 8.84 -9.82 -0.73
CA ILE A 386 8.06 -8.59 -0.66
C ILE A 386 8.40 -7.73 -1.87
N VAL A 387 7.36 -7.31 -2.56
CA VAL A 387 7.46 -6.45 -3.74
C VAL A 387 6.90 -5.08 -3.40
N THR A 388 7.70 -4.05 -3.60
CA THR A 388 7.25 -2.67 -3.52
C THR A 388 7.25 -2.03 -4.89
N THR A 389 6.37 -1.07 -5.14
CA THR A 389 6.36 -0.34 -6.40
C THR A 389 6.34 1.17 -6.17
N GLU A 390 6.96 1.89 -7.09
CA GLU A 390 6.60 3.27 -7.36
C GLU A 390 5.24 3.34 -8.05
N VAL A 391 4.78 4.54 -8.46
CA VAL A 391 3.51 4.73 -9.15
C VAL A 391 3.71 5.08 -10.62
N GLY A 392 3.06 4.29 -11.50
CA GLY A 392 3.17 4.42 -12.95
C GLY A 392 2.80 3.13 -13.67
N GLN A 393 3.22 3.00 -14.93
CA GLN A 393 2.99 1.79 -15.74
C GLN A 393 3.58 0.54 -15.09
N HIS A 394 4.79 0.63 -14.52
CA HIS A 394 5.45 -0.45 -13.80
C HIS A 394 4.61 -0.98 -12.63
N GLN A 395 3.88 -0.13 -11.92
CA GLN A 395 2.94 -0.53 -10.87
C GLN A 395 1.83 -1.44 -11.42
N MET A 396 1.26 -1.06 -12.55
CA MET A 396 0.19 -1.83 -13.19
C MET A 396 0.72 -3.14 -13.74
N TRP A 397 1.86 -3.12 -14.43
CA TRP A 397 2.51 -4.36 -14.91
C TRP A 397 2.90 -5.30 -13.77
N THR A 398 3.38 -4.77 -12.63
CA THR A 398 3.62 -5.57 -11.42
C THR A 398 2.34 -6.26 -10.97
N ALA A 399 1.24 -5.51 -10.87
CA ALA A 399 -0.05 -6.06 -10.45
C ALA A 399 -0.62 -7.08 -11.44
N GLN A 400 -0.31 -6.96 -12.74
CA GLN A 400 -0.76 -7.88 -13.79
C GLN A 400 0.11 -9.14 -13.90
N HIS A 401 1.43 -9.02 -13.80
CA HIS A 401 2.36 -10.08 -14.21
C HIS A 401 3.13 -10.73 -13.06
N TYR A 402 3.23 -10.08 -11.87
CA TYR A 402 3.90 -10.70 -10.73
C TYR A 402 2.98 -11.67 -10.00
N ASP A 403 3.50 -12.87 -9.66
CA ASP A 403 2.76 -13.94 -9.00
C ASP A 403 2.75 -13.78 -7.48
N PHE A 404 1.78 -13.07 -6.95
CA PHE A 404 1.58 -12.97 -5.51
C PHE A 404 0.87 -14.24 -4.98
N THR A 405 1.47 -14.88 -3.97
CA THR A 405 0.95 -16.10 -3.34
C THR A 405 0.68 -15.94 -1.85
N GLU A 406 1.38 -15.01 -1.20
CA GLU A 406 1.30 -14.75 0.23
C GLU A 406 0.73 -13.36 0.49
N PRO A 407 -0.15 -13.18 1.51
CA PRO A 407 -0.65 -11.85 1.86
C PRO A 407 0.47 -10.94 2.37
N ARG A 408 0.27 -9.62 2.26
CA ARG A 408 1.22 -8.57 2.68
C ARG A 408 2.56 -8.55 1.94
N THR A 409 2.61 -9.18 0.77
CA THR A 409 3.82 -9.19 -0.08
C THR A 409 3.79 -8.18 -1.22
N PHE A 410 2.69 -7.43 -1.39
CA PHE A 410 2.58 -6.36 -2.37
C PHE A 410 2.31 -5.02 -1.69
N LEU A 411 3.26 -4.09 -1.77
CA LEU A 411 3.22 -2.78 -1.16
C LEU A 411 3.26 -1.69 -2.24
N THR A 412 2.19 -0.92 -2.33
CA THR A 412 2.05 0.12 -3.36
C THR A 412 1.11 1.22 -2.88
N SER A 413 1.26 2.44 -3.39
CA SER A 413 0.33 3.54 -3.15
C SER A 413 -0.82 3.45 -4.16
N GLY A 414 -1.97 2.95 -3.74
CA GLY A 414 -3.12 2.74 -4.62
C GLY A 414 -4.16 3.86 -4.55
N GLY A 415 -4.43 4.38 -3.36
CA GLY A 415 -5.45 5.40 -3.15
C GLY A 415 -5.00 6.80 -3.52
N LEU A 416 -3.85 7.25 -3.04
CA LEU A 416 -3.28 8.57 -3.37
C LEU A 416 -2.49 8.54 -4.68
N GLY A 417 -1.86 7.41 -5.00
CA GLY A 417 -1.04 7.30 -6.21
C GLY A 417 0.27 8.08 -6.12
N THR A 418 0.95 7.98 -5.00
CA THR A 418 2.13 8.76 -4.67
C THR A 418 3.36 8.27 -5.42
N MET A 419 3.81 9.04 -6.42
CA MET A 419 5.14 8.86 -7.00
C MET A 419 6.21 9.20 -5.95
N GLY A 420 7.30 8.43 -5.89
CA GLY A 420 8.33 8.52 -4.86
C GLY A 420 8.03 7.70 -3.57
N TYR A 421 6.95 6.92 -3.55
CA TYR A 421 6.55 6.10 -2.40
C TYR A 421 7.45 4.88 -2.19
N GLY A 422 7.78 4.18 -3.28
CA GLY A 422 8.18 2.78 -3.22
C GLY A 422 9.54 2.54 -2.58
N THR A 423 10.50 3.46 -2.77
CA THR A 423 11.86 3.34 -2.19
C THR A 423 11.81 3.39 -0.67
N GLY A 424 11.08 4.36 -0.09
CA GLY A 424 10.86 4.43 1.36
C GLY A 424 10.13 3.19 1.89
N ALA A 425 9.06 2.76 1.20
CA ALA A 425 8.31 1.55 1.57
C ALA A 425 9.18 0.28 1.55
N ALA A 426 10.11 0.16 0.60
CA ALA A 426 11.07 -0.95 0.53
C ALA A 426 12.00 -0.97 1.75
N ILE A 427 12.49 0.20 2.16
CA ILE A 427 13.31 0.35 3.39
C ILE A 427 12.53 -0.14 4.60
N GLY A 428 11.30 0.35 4.79
CA GLY A 428 10.45 -0.05 5.91
C GLY A 428 10.15 -1.55 5.93
N ALA A 429 9.81 -2.11 4.78
CA ALA A 429 9.55 -3.55 4.62
C ALA A 429 10.79 -4.40 4.93
N GLN A 430 11.99 -3.96 4.52
CA GLN A 430 13.23 -4.69 4.77
C GLN A 430 13.62 -4.67 6.25
N PHE A 431 13.43 -3.54 6.96
CA PHE A 431 13.66 -3.49 8.40
C PHE A 431 12.66 -4.35 9.18
N ALA A 432 11.41 -4.40 8.73
CA ALA A 432 10.37 -5.22 9.32
C ALA A 432 10.60 -6.73 9.09
N ASN A 433 11.21 -7.09 7.96
CA ASN A 433 11.40 -8.47 7.50
C ASN A 433 12.86 -8.73 7.08
N PRO A 434 13.81 -8.73 8.02
CA PRO A 434 15.26 -8.71 7.70
C PRO A 434 15.77 -9.97 7.00
N LYS A 435 14.99 -11.06 7.00
CA LYS A 435 15.34 -12.35 6.36
C LYS A 435 14.60 -12.58 5.04
N THR A 436 13.73 -11.64 4.66
CA THR A 436 12.91 -11.74 3.45
C THR A 436 13.50 -10.85 2.37
N GLN A 437 13.61 -11.36 1.15
CA GLN A 437 14.02 -10.56 0.00
C GLN A 437 12.99 -9.47 -0.27
N VAL A 438 13.46 -8.24 -0.48
CA VAL A 438 12.65 -7.13 -0.99
C VAL A 438 13.11 -6.81 -2.40
N VAL A 439 12.16 -6.76 -3.33
CA VAL A 439 12.37 -6.29 -4.71
C VAL A 439 11.51 -5.05 -4.92
N HIS A 440 12.14 -3.97 -5.36
CA HIS A 440 11.47 -2.71 -5.64
C HIS A 440 11.40 -2.45 -7.14
N PHE A 441 10.19 -2.38 -7.71
CA PHE A 441 9.98 -2.01 -9.11
C PHE A 441 9.64 -0.52 -9.22
N ALA A 442 10.42 0.19 -10.01
CA ALA A 442 10.27 1.63 -10.22
C ALA A 442 10.20 1.97 -11.71
N GLY A 443 9.56 3.08 -12.04
CA GLY A 443 9.74 3.76 -13.32
C GLY A 443 10.77 4.88 -13.14
N ASP A 444 11.49 5.22 -14.19
CA ASP A 444 12.53 6.26 -14.17
C ASP A 444 11.99 7.62 -13.68
N GLY A 445 10.77 7.99 -14.09
CA GLY A 445 10.14 9.25 -13.66
C GLY A 445 9.76 9.29 -12.19
N SER A 446 9.29 8.17 -11.63
CA SER A 446 8.88 8.09 -10.22
C SER A 446 10.07 7.89 -9.29
N PHE A 447 11.05 7.06 -9.67
CA PHE A 447 12.25 6.79 -8.89
C PHE A 447 13.06 8.05 -8.59
N ARG A 448 13.16 8.99 -9.56
CA ARG A 448 13.89 10.25 -9.35
C ARG A 448 13.35 11.12 -8.22
N MET A 449 12.08 10.94 -7.83
CA MET A 449 11.45 11.78 -6.79
C MET A 449 11.97 11.47 -5.39
N ASN A 450 12.46 10.24 -5.15
CA ASN A 450 12.94 9.81 -3.83
C ASN A 450 14.20 8.92 -3.90
N CYS A 451 14.98 9.05 -4.95
CA CYS A 451 16.24 8.30 -5.13
C CYS A 451 17.33 8.69 -4.10
N ASN A 452 17.19 9.81 -3.40
CA ASN A 452 18.03 10.19 -2.28
C ASN A 452 18.05 9.13 -1.15
N GLU A 453 17.00 8.31 -1.03
CA GLU A 453 16.94 7.21 -0.07
C GLU A 453 17.91 6.05 -0.41
N LEU A 454 18.60 6.09 -1.54
CA LEU A 454 19.78 5.25 -1.79
C LEU A 454 20.86 5.42 -0.72
N ALA A 455 20.96 6.65 -0.13
CA ALA A 455 21.81 6.90 1.03
C ALA A 455 21.43 6.03 2.23
N THR A 456 20.14 5.94 2.54
CA THR A 456 19.61 5.11 3.62
C THR A 456 19.85 3.63 3.35
N ILE A 457 19.55 3.17 2.14
CA ILE A 457 19.76 1.77 1.71
C ILE A 457 21.24 1.37 1.87
N GLN A 458 22.15 2.20 1.42
CA GLN A 458 23.58 1.96 1.52
C GLN A 458 24.08 2.02 2.96
N HIS A 459 23.64 3.02 3.74
CA HIS A 459 24.08 3.20 5.13
C HIS A 459 23.80 1.97 6.01
N TYR A 460 22.63 1.35 5.79
CA TYR A 460 22.21 0.16 6.54
C TYR A 460 22.46 -1.17 5.82
N ASP A 461 23.14 -1.13 4.67
CA ASP A 461 23.46 -2.31 3.84
C ASP A 461 22.22 -3.19 3.57
N LEU A 462 21.11 -2.55 3.21
CA LEU A 462 19.82 -3.25 3.01
C LEU A 462 19.85 -4.01 1.67
N PRO A 463 19.64 -5.33 1.64
CA PRO A 463 19.74 -6.15 0.42
C PRO A 463 18.52 -5.99 -0.51
N ILE A 464 18.14 -4.74 -0.77
CA ILE A 464 17.02 -4.39 -1.64
C ILE A 464 17.52 -4.37 -3.09
N ILE A 465 16.82 -5.09 -3.98
CA ILE A 465 17.06 -5.03 -5.42
C ILE A 465 16.06 -4.06 -6.03
N ILE A 466 16.54 -2.96 -6.58
CA ILE A 466 15.75 -1.95 -7.27
C ILE A 466 15.83 -2.21 -8.77
N VAL A 467 14.68 -2.44 -9.41
CA VAL A 467 14.54 -2.60 -10.85
C VAL A 467 13.85 -1.36 -11.41
N VAL A 468 14.60 -0.54 -12.13
CA VAL A 468 14.06 0.64 -12.83
C VAL A 468 13.63 0.23 -14.23
N LEU A 469 12.33 0.17 -14.48
CA LEU A 469 11.76 0.01 -15.82
C LEU A 469 11.86 1.36 -16.52
N ASN A 470 12.92 1.54 -17.28
CA ASN A 470 13.32 2.82 -17.87
C ASN A 470 12.81 2.94 -19.30
N ASN A 471 11.77 3.73 -19.50
CA ASN A 471 11.27 4.06 -20.83
C ASN A 471 11.49 5.54 -21.20
N HIS A 472 12.29 6.26 -20.42
CA HIS A 472 12.57 7.69 -20.63
C HIS A 472 11.30 8.55 -20.71
N ALA A 473 10.25 8.20 -19.94
CA ALA A 473 8.98 8.92 -19.99
C ALA A 473 8.18 8.82 -18.67
N LEU A 474 7.30 9.78 -18.47
CA LEU A 474 6.14 9.64 -17.57
C LEU A 474 5.10 8.76 -18.27
N GLY A 475 5.36 7.45 -18.33
CA GLY A 475 4.73 6.52 -19.26
C GLY A 475 3.21 6.46 -19.19
N ASN A 476 2.59 6.46 -17.98
CA ASN A 476 1.13 6.51 -17.86
C ASN A 476 0.53 7.79 -18.46
N VAL A 477 1.15 8.94 -18.17
CA VAL A 477 0.67 10.24 -18.69
C VAL A 477 0.85 10.30 -20.20
N ARG A 478 2.00 9.82 -20.69
CA ARG A 478 2.30 9.74 -22.13
C ARG A 478 1.30 8.83 -22.86
N MET A 479 0.97 7.66 -22.29
CA MET A 479 -0.05 6.76 -22.83
C MET A 479 -1.42 7.45 -22.95
N TRP A 480 -1.82 8.23 -21.94
CA TRP A 480 -3.06 9.01 -21.99
C TRP A 480 -3.01 10.11 -23.03
N GLN A 481 -1.87 10.79 -23.20
CA GLN A 481 -1.67 11.78 -24.26
C GLN A 481 -1.78 11.13 -25.65
N THR A 482 -1.31 9.92 -25.79
CA THR A 482 -1.47 9.14 -27.03
C THR A 482 -2.93 8.81 -27.30
N LEU A 483 -3.64 8.29 -26.30
CA LEU A 483 -5.01 7.77 -26.47
C LEU A 483 -6.08 8.86 -26.54
N PHE A 484 -5.90 9.98 -25.82
CA PHE A 484 -6.96 10.94 -25.59
C PHE A 484 -6.60 12.41 -25.95
N TYR A 485 -5.32 12.69 -26.25
CA TYR A 485 -4.84 14.05 -26.50
C TYR A 485 -4.05 14.17 -27.82
N GLU A 486 -4.38 13.35 -28.81
CA GLU A 486 -3.85 13.43 -30.20
C GLU A 486 -2.30 13.45 -30.24
N LYS A 487 -1.66 12.66 -29.36
CA LYS A 487 -0.20 12.56 -29.26
C LYS A 487 0.52 13.89 -28.95
N ARG A 488 -0.17 14.84 -28.29
CA ARG A 488 0.47 16.08 -27.81
C ARG A 488 1.23 15.81 -26.50
N TYR A 489 2.49 15.43 -26.63
CA TYR A 489 3.35 15.01 -25.52
C TYR A 489 3.93 16.20 -24.75
N SER A 490 3.14 16.82 -23.88
CA SER A 490 3.58 17.95 -23.06
C SER A 490 4.34 17.46 -21.82
N ASN A 491 5.65 17.67 -21.79
CA ASN A 491 6.56 17.41 -20.67
C ASN A 491 6.52 15.96 -20.12
N THR A 492 6.26 14.99 -20.97
CA THR A 492 6.22 13.56 -20.57
C THR A 492 7.39 12.74 -21.08
N THR A 493 8.22 13.28 -21.97
CA THR A 493 9.49 12.68 -22.36
C THR A 493 10.58 13.11 -21.38
N LEU A 494 11.34 12.15 -20.88
CA LEU A 494 12.41 12.35 -19.90
C LEU A 494 13.76 12.06 -20.58
N ASP A 495 14.10 12.85 -21.60
CA ASP A 495 15.36 12.80 -22.34
C ASP A 495 16.54 13.41 -21.58
N PHE A 496 16.31 13.83 -20.36
CA PHE A 496 17.30 14.32 -19.40
C PHE A 496 17.14 13.57 -18.08
N GLY A 497 18.20 13.24 -17.45
CA GLY A 497 18.15 12.58 -16.15
C GLY A 497 19.48 11.95 -15.77
N PRO A 498 19.58 11.41 -14.57
CA PRO A 498 20.77 10.71 -14.18
C PRO A 498 20.89 9.40 -14.97
N GLU A 499 22.09 9.03 -15.28
CA GLU A 499 22.40 7.67 -15.64
C GLU A 499 22.35 6.83 -14.33
N TRP A 500 21.41 5.88 -14.25
CA TRP A 500 21.03 5.23 -13.00
C TRP A 500 22.15 4.40 -12.38
N THR A 501 23.01 3.79 -13.21
CA THR A 501 24.13 2.99 -12.70
C THR A 501 25.23 3.88 -12.11
N THR A 502 25.46 5.05 -12.70
CA THR A 502 26.37 6.07 -12.17
C THR A 502 25.84 6.65 -10.86
N LEU A 503 24.53 6.97 -10.80
CA LEU A 503 23.91 7.44 -9.57
C LEU A 503 24.01 6.41 -8.44
N ALA A 504 23.71 5.15 -8.72
CA ALA A 504 23.88 4.06 -7.75
C ALA A 504 25.31 3.97 -7.25
N SER A 505 26.29 4.04 -8.16
CA SER A 505 27.72 4.01 -7.82
C SER A 505 28.16 5.19 -6.96
N ALA A 506 27.57 6.38 -7.16
CA ALA A 506 27.83 7.56 -6.34
C ALA A 506 27.40 7.36 -4.88
N TYR A 507 26.37 6.53 -4.65
CA TYR A 507 25.96 6.09 -3.31
C TYR A 507 26.68 4.82 -2.83
N GLY A 508 27.63 4.26 -3.61
CA GLY A 508 28.32 3.03 -3.25
C GLY A 508 27.50 1.75 -3.48
N ILE A 509 26.40 1.84 -4.24
CA ILE A 509 25.53 0.73 -4.59
C ILE A 509 25.91 0.20 -5.98
N LYS A 510 25.91 -1.12 -6.16
CA LYS A 510 26.20 -1.72 -7.47
C LYS A 510 25.06 -1.44 -8.45
N GLY A 511 25.37 -0.76 -9.54
CA GLY A 511 24.50 -0.56 -10.69
C GLY A 511 24.73 -1.59 -11.80
N TYR A 512 23.63 -2.00 -12.45
CA TYR A 512 23.64 -2.86 -13.64
C TYR A 512 22.78 -2.20 -14.71
N LYS A 513 23.28 -2.15 -15.95
CA LYS A 513 22.49 -1.75 -17.11
C LYS A 513 22.07 -2.99 -17.90
N ALA A 514 20.82 -3.04 -18.33
CA ALA A 514 20.29 -4.09 -19.16
C ALA A 514 19.47 -3.49 -20.30
N THR A 515 19.78 -3.90 -21.53
CA THR A 515 19.12 -3.49 -22.77
C THR A 515 18.52 -4.70 -23.50
N THR A 516 18.84 -5.91 -23.04
CA THR A 516 18.29 -7.17 -23.53
C THR A 516 17.76 -8.04 -22.39
N GLU A 517 16.88 -8.99 -22.70
CA GLU A 517 16.32 -9.94 -21.73
C GLU A 517 17.41 -10.79 -21.07
N GLU A 518 18.45 -11.17 -21.80
CA GLU A 518 19.58 -11.95 -21.30
C GLU A 518 20.43 -11.13 -20.31
N GLU A 519 20.71 -9.86 -20.64
CA GLU A 519 21.43 -8.94 -19.76
C GLU A 519 20.66 -8.72 -18.46
N PHE A 520 19.32 -8.53 -18.53
CA PHE A 520 18.47 -8.38 -17.36
C PHE A 520 18.52 -9.63 -16.48
N ALA A 521 18.34 -10.82 -17.08
CA ALA A 521 18.35 -12.08 -16.34
C ALA A 521 19.67 -12.31 -15.61
N LYS A 522 20.81 -11.99 -16.25
CA LYS A 522 22.16 -12.05 -15.67
C LYS A 522 22.33 -11.04 -14.54
N ALA A 523 21.95 -9.78 -14.77
CA ALA A 523 22.06 -8.71 -13.77
C ALA A 523 21.25 -9.03 -12.51
N PHE A 524 20.02 -9.54 -12.68
CA PHE A 524 19.16 -9.93 -11.56
C PHE A 524 19.76 -11.12 -10.77
N ASP A 525 20.31 -12.13 -11.46
CA ASP A 525 21.01 -13.25 -10.82
C ASP A 525 22.22 -12.80 -9.99
N GLU A 526 23.03 -11.89 -10.55
CA GLU A 526 24.20 -11.35 -9.85
C GLU A 526 23.77 -10.53 -8.63
N ALA A 527 22.77 -9.66 -8.78
CA ALA A 527 22.20 -8.88 -7.67
C ALA A 527 21.67 -9.78 -6.56
N LEU A 528 20.86 -10.78 -6.90
CA LEU A 528 20.28 -11.71 -5.93
C LEU A 528 21.35 -12.53 -5.19
N LYS A 529 22.36 -13.03 -5.90
CA LYS A 529 23.48 -13.78 -5.31
C LYS A 529 24.37 -12.94 -4.41
N SER A 530 24.47 -11.64 -4.68
CA SER A 530 25.32 -10.73 -3.89
C SER A 530 24.85 -10.56 -2.45
N GLY A 531 23.52 -10.66 -2.21
CA GLY A 531 22.91 -10.34 -0.92
C GLY A 531 23.14 -8.89 -0.49
N LYS A 532 23.40 -7.98 -1.42
CA LYS A 532 23.72 -6.56 -1.22
C LYS A 532 22.71 -5.69 -1.97
N PRO A 533 22.58 -4.39 -1.62
CA PRO A 533 21.77 -3.49 -2.41
C PRO A 533 22.25 -3.40 -3.86
N ALA A 534 21.29 -3.33 -4.78
CA ALA A 534 21.58 -3.21 -6.20
C ALA A 534 20.53 -2.39 -6.92
N VAL A 535 20.93 -1.67 -7.98
CA VAL A 535 20.06 -0.98 -8.92
C VAL A 535 20.25 -1.58 -10.30
N ILE A 536 19.16 -2.02 -10.93
CA ILE A 536 19.15 -2.54 -12.30
C ILE A 536 18.38 -1.55 -13.17
N ASP A 537 19.06 -0.88 -14.08
CA ASP A 537 18.47 -0.01 -15.11
C ASP A 537 18.08 -0.89 -16.30
N ALA A 538 16.79 -1.20 -16.41
CA ALA A 538 16.22 -2.04 -17.46
C ALA A 538 15.56 -1.16 -18.53
N GLU A 539 16.19 -1.03 -19.70
CA GLU A 539 15.64 -0.26 -20.82
C GLU A 539 14.48 -1.02 -21.48
N ILE A 540 13.30 -0.39 -21.46
CA ILE A 540 12.09 -0.90 -22.09
C ILE A 540 11.61 0.06 -23.19
N PHE A 541 10.71 -0.42 -24.04
CA PHE A 541 10.19 0.39 -25.15
C PHE A 541 9.46 1.64 -24.64
N LEU A 542 9.71 2.79 -25.26
CA LEU A 542 9.17 4.10 -24.86
C LEU A 542 7.64 4.13 -24.81
N ASP A 543 7.00 3.59 -25.83
CA ASP A 543 5.55 3.61 -26.01
C ASP A 543 4.90 2.24 -25.68
N GLU A 544 5.48 1.48 -24.72
CA GLU A 544 4.83 0.27 -24.20
C GLU A 544 3.57 0.65 -23.40
N PHE A 545 2.45 -0.02 -23.69
CA PHE A 545 1.17 0.31 -23.07
C PHE A 545 0.78 -0.70 -21.99
N VAL A 546 0.10 -0.19 -20.97
CA VAL A 546 -0.57 -1.06 -19.97
C VAL A 546 -1.93 -1.48 -20.53
N LEU A 547 -2.01 -2.70 -20.97
CA LEU A 547 -3.24 -3.31 -21.49
C LEU A 547 -3.59 -4.55 -20.65
N PRO A 548 -4.90 -4.92 -20.56
CA PRO A 548 -6.07 -4.20 -21.04
C PRO A 548 -6.26 -2.85 -20.38
N MET A 549 -7.06 -1.98 -21.00
CA MET A 549 -7.44 -0.69 -20.42
C MET A 549 -8.92 -0.41 -20.64
N THR A 550 -9.67 -0.15 -19.58
CA THR A 550 -11.02 0.42 -19.66
C THR A 550 -10.91 1.95 -19.64
N PRO A 551 -11.38 2.66 -20.68
CA PRO A 551 -11.33 4.13 -20.69
C PRO A 551 -12.16 4.74 -19.53
N PRO A 552 -11.74 5.91 -18.99
CA PRO A 552 -12.51 6.60 -17.95
C PRO A 552 -13.97 6.82 -18.34
N GLY A 553 -14.89 6.61 -17.40
CA GLY A 553 -16.34 6.79 -17.63
C GLY A 553 -17.00 5.76 -18.54
N LYS A 554 -16.33 4.65 -18.82
CA LYS A 554 -16.91 3.50 -19.54
C LYS A 554 -17.21 2.33 -18.58
N GLY A 555 -18.06 1.40 -19.02
CA GLY A 555 -18.30 0.15 -18.30
C GLY A 555 -17.11 -0.80 -18.34
N LEU A 556 -17.09 -1.79 -17.46
CA LEU A 556 -16.01 -2.79 -17.39
C LEU A 556 -15.86 -3.63 -18.67
N ASP A 557 -16.92 -3.72 -19.47
CA ASP A 557 -16.99 -4.39 -20.77
C ASP A 557 -16.24 -3.68 -21.90
N ALA A 558 -15.98 -2.37 -21.75
CA ALA A 558 -15.36 -1.54 -22.77
C ALA A 558 -13.82 -1.60 -22.77
N LEU A 559 -13.25 -2.81 -22.74
CA LEU A 559 -11.82 -3.04 -22.67
C LEU A 559 -11.11 -2.76 -24.01
N ILE A 560 -10.09 -1.90 -23.99
CA ILE A 560 -9.09 -1.81 -25.05
C ILE A 560 -8.10 -2.95 -24.86
N MET A 561 -8.14 -3.93 -25.77
CA MET A 561 -7.31 -5.14 -25.69
C MET A 561 -6.07 -5.05 -26.57
N ASP A 562 -6.02 -4.13 -27.49
CA ASP A 562 -4.90 -3.95 -28.41
C ASP A 562 -4.79 -2.48 -28.81
N TYR A 563 -3.57 -2.02 -29.01
CA TYR A 563 -3.26 -0.69 -29.53
C TYR A 563 -2.00 -0.77 -30.38
N ASP A 564 -2.06 -0.23 -31.58
CA ASP A 564 -0.91 -0.13 -32.47
C ASP A 564 -0.42 1.31 -32.47
N VAL A 565 0.73 1.55 -31.83
CA VAL A 565 1.34 2.90 -31.72
C VAL A 565 1.71 3.51 -33.09
N ASN A 566 1.82 2.66 -34.13
CA ASN A 566 2.15 3.11 -35.49
C ASN A 566 0.92 3.51 -36.31
N LYS A 567 -0.27 3.31 -35.78
CA LYS A 567 -1.54 3.83 -36.31
C LYS A 567 -1.99 5.07 -35.56
#